data_20fd6b87d003ecb28a6f60cada6f4c85
#
_entry.id   20fd6b87d003ecb28a6f60cada6f4c85
#
_cell.length_a   1.000
_cell.length_b   1.000
_cell.length_c   1.000
_cell.angle_alpha   90.00
_cell.angle_beta   90.00
_cell.angle_gamma   90.00
#
_symmetry.space_group_name_H-M   'P 1'
#
loop_
_entity.id
_entity.type
_entity.pdbx_description
1 polymer ?
#
loop_
_entity_poly.entity_id
_entity_poly.type
_entity_poly.pdbx_seq_one_letter_code
_entity_poly.pdbx_strand_id
1 'polypeptide(L)'
;MARIEDSPWAISVAQVASRAGQSKEIDATFPAPSGIGDEIVGVEEGADVTVVGSFDSIVDGLIFNARISAPVHAECTRCLKPIKRDWTVNVTSFFPYEDKSASVASGKGGKNGKGGVKEEEVDIIAGEDESEDSYPLLEGGSWADIETLLRDTLVEELPLQPLCKPDCLGLCSQCGADLNEDPDHHHDVTDIRFAA
;
A
#
# COMPACT_ATOMS: atom_id res chain seq x y z
N MET A 1 -6.14 24.21 -11.63
CA MET A 1 -5.37 22.96 -11.60
C MET A 1 -4.35 23.12 -10.49
N ALA A 2 -4.42 22.29 -9.44
CA ALA A 2 -3.41 22.29 -8.40
C ALA A 2 -2.06 21.88 -9.03
N ARG A 3 -0.98 22.54 -8.64
CA ARG A 3 0.36 22.17 -9.11
C ARG A 3 0.79 20.97 -8.29
N ILE A 4 1.56 20.06 -8.89
CA ILE A 4 2.08 18.89 -8.19
C ILE A 4 2.95 19.29 -6.98
N GLU A 5 3.64 20.43 -7.08
CA GLU A 5 4.44 21.00 -5.99
C GLU A 5 3.62 21.33 -4.72
N ASP A 6 2.29 21.48 -4.86
CA ASP A 6 1.37 21.76 -3.76
C ASP A 6 0.89 20.47 -3.04
N SER A 7 1.18 19.28 -3.60
CA SER A 7 0.88 17.99 -2.96
C SER A 7 1.85 17.75 -1.79
N PRO A 8 1.35 17.43 -0.59
CA PRO A 8 2.20 17.11 0.54
C PRO A 8 3.05 15.83 0.35
N TRP A 9 2.67 14.98 -0.61
CA TRP A 9 3.34 13.71 -0.92
C TRP A 9 4.29 13.81 -2.11
N ALA A 10 4.40 14.98 -2.75
CA ALA A 10 5.25 15.16 -3.92
C ALA A 10 6.74 15.30 -3.54
N ILE A 11 7.57 14.46 -4.13
CA ILE A 11 9.01 14.45 -3.92
C ILE A 11 9.69 14.81 -5.24
N SER A 12 10.51 15.87 -5.26
CA SER A 12 11.28 16.24 -6.45
C SER A 12 12.42 15.23 -6.66
N VAL A 13 12.39 14.52 -7.77
CA VAL A 13 13.41 13.53 -8.17
C VAL A 13 14.22 13.96 -9.40
N ALA A 14 14.03 15.19 -9.90
CA ALA A 14 14.64 15.72 -11.10
C ALA A 14 16.17 15.57 -11.16
N GLN A 15 16.84 15.66 -10.02
CA GLN A 15 18.31 15.56 -9.96
C GLN A 15 18.80 14.13 -10.21
N VAL A 16 18.07 13.12 -9.70
CA VAL A 16 18.44 11.71 -9.84
C VAL A 16 17.89 11.11 -11.12
N ALA A 17 16.72 11.52 -11.57
CA ALA A 17 16.10 11.04 -12.80
C ALA A 17 16.91 11.37 -14.07
N SER A 18 17.80 12.35 -14.01
CA SER A 18 18.62 12.76 -15.16
C SER A 18 19.86 11.89 -15.42
N ARG A 19 20.25 11.03 -14.47
CA ARG A 19 21.50 10.25 -14.56
C ARG A 19 21.36 8.90 -13.86
N ALA A 20 21.47 7.81 -14.61
CA ALA A 20 21.54 6.47 -14.05
C ALA A 20 22.70 6.32 -13.04
N GLY A 21 22.46 5.60 -11.94
CA GLY A 21 23.44 5.41 -10.87
C GLY A 21 23.50 6.54 -9.84
N GLN A 22 22.59 7.51 -9.92
CA GLN A 22 22.39 8.52 -8.86
C GLN A 22 21.39 8.02 -7.82
N SER A 23 21.60 8.41 -6.58
CA SER A 23 20.70 8.09 -5.47
C SER A 23 20.29 9.37 -4.74
N LYS A 24 19.05 9.41 -4.26
CA LYS A 24 18.52 10.49 -3.41
C LYS A 24 17.93 9.88 -2.15
N GLU A 25 18.53 10.17 -1.02
CA GLU A 25 18.00 9.79 0.28
C GLU A 25 16.77 10.65 0.66
N ILE A 26 15.85 10.02 1.35
CA ILE A 26 14.63 10.61 1.89
C ILE A 26 14.54 10.25 3.36
N ASP A 27 14.35 11.27 4.18
CA ASP A 27 14.01 11.15 5.60
C ASP A 27 13.01 12.28 5.89
N ALA A 28 11.73 11.93 5.79
CA ALA A 28 10.65 12.90 5.89
C ALA A 28 9.38 12.30 6.50
N THR A 29 8.53 13.17 7.03
CA THR A 29 7.21 12.82 7.55
C THR A 29 6.15 13.37 6.62
N PHE A 30 5.20 12.50 6.25
CA PHE A 30 4.07 12.81 5.37
C PHE A 30 2.77 12.59 6.13
N PRO A 31 1.70 13.32 5.80
CA PRO A 31 0.38 13.01 6.32
C PRO A 31 -0.12 11.67 5.75
N ALA A 32 -0.75 10.85 6.57
CA ALA A 32 -1.36 9.61 6.10
C ALA A 32 -2.47 9.93 5.08
N PRO A 33 -2.49 9.26 3.91
CA PRO A 33 -3.60 9.36 2.98
C PRO A 33 -4.90 8.86 3.59
N SER A 34 -6.03 9.26 3.02
CA SER A 34 -7.34 8.72 3.37
C SER A 34 -7.52 7.27 2.91
N GLY A 35 -8.37 6.50 3.59
CA GLY A 35 -8.77 5.16 3.17
C GLY A 35 -7.81 4.04 3.56
N ILE A 36 -6.99 4.23 4.59
CA ILE A 36 -6.11 3.19 5.14
C ILE A 36 -6.83 2.47 6.27
N GLY A 37 -7.51 1.37 5.93
CA GLY A 37 -8.28 0.55 6.87
C GLY A 37 -9.66 1.12 7.21
N ASP A 38 -10.15 0.78 8.40
CA ASP A 38 -11.48 1.14 8.89
C ASP A 38 -11.44 1.56 10.38
N GLU A 39 -12.62 1.66 11.03
CA GLU A 39 -12.73 2.02 12.46
C GLU A 39 -12.11 0.99 13.40
N ILE A 40 -11.99 -0.27 12.96
CA ILE A 40 -11.50 -1.39 13.77
C ILE A 40 -9.98 -1.53 13.63
N VAL A 41 -9.44 -1.38 12.41
CA VAL A 41 -8.01 -1.44 12.14
C VAL A 41 -7.64 -0.48 11.02
N GLY A 42 -6.68 0.41 11.27
CA GLY A 42 -6.28 1.38 10.26
C GLY A 42 -5.29 2.42 10.76
N VAL A 43 -5.05 3.40 9.89
CA VAL A 43 -4.28 4.62 10.17
C VAL A 43 -5.20 5.82 9.99
N GLU A 44 -5.25 6.71 10.96
CA GLU A 44 -6.06 7.93 10.88
C GLU A 44 -5.55 8.84 9.75
N GLU A 45 -6.46 9.36 8.93
CA GLU A 45 -6.13 10.34 7.88
C GLU A 45 -5.39 11.55 8.48
N GLY A 46 -4.29 11.93 7.84
CA GLY A 46 -3.45 13.03 8.30
C GLY A 46 -2.52 12.70 9.47
N ALA A 47 -2.52 11.46 9.98
CA ALA A 47 -1.54 11.04 10.97
C ALA A 47 -0.11 11.09 10.39
N ASP A 48 0.88 11.29 11.25
CA ASP A 48 2.27 11.39 10.84
C ASP A 48 2.82 10.03 10.39
N VAL A 49 3.17 9.92 9.11
CA VAL A 49 3.82 8.75 8.51
C VAL A 49 5.27 9.10 8.22
N THR A 50 6.19 8.42 8.89
CA THR A 50 7.64 8.62 8.68
C THR A 50 8.12 7.70 7.56
N VAL A 51 8.82 8.27 6.59
CA VAL A 51 9.40 7.57 5.43
C VAL A 51 10.90 7.80 5.41
N VAL A 52 11.66 6.71 5.54
CA VAL A 52 13.14 6.73 5.48
C VAL A 52 13.60 5.76 4.41
N GLY A 53 14.27 6.26 3.38
CA GLY A 53 14.68 5.44 2.25
C GLY A 53 15.46 6.19 1.19
N SER A 54 15.45 5.65 -0.04
CA SER A 54 16.11 6.26 -1.19
C SER A 54 15.38 6.03 -2.51
N PHE A 55 15.54 6.96 -3.43
CA PHE A 55 15.29 6.76 -4.85
C PHE A 55 16.60 6.50 -5.55
N ASP A 56 16.72 5.35 -6.19
CA ASP A 56 17.92 4.93 -6.92
C ASP A 56 17.61 4.89 -8.41
N SER A 57 18.36 5.68 -9.19
CA SER A 57 18.16 5.79 -10.63
C SER A 57 18.81 4.63 -11.39
N ILE A 58 18.00 3.95 -12.18
CA ILE A 58 18.43 2.91 -13.13
C ILE A 58 18.15 3.38 -14.58
N VAL A 59 18.41 2.53 -15.55
CA VAL A 59 18.27 2.90 -16.99
C VAL A 59 16.80 3.20 -17.34
N ASP A 60 15.86 2.42 -16.80
CA ASP A 60 14.45 2.43 -17.21
C ASP A 60 13.54 3.17 -16.23
N GLY A 61 14.07 3.66 -15.10
CA GLY A 61 13.27 4.34 -14.08
C GLY A 61 13.99 4.57 -12.77
N LEU A 62 13.21 4.80 -11.73
CA LEU A 62 13.69 4.92 -10.35
C LEU A 62 13.19 3.73 -9.53
N ILE A 63 14.08 3.14 -8.73
CA ILE A 63 13.70 2.20 -7.69
C ILE A 63 13.57 2.99 -6.39
N PHE A 64 12.43 2.89 -5.74
CA PHE A 64 12.20 3.44 -4.42
C PHE A 64 12.28 2.34 -3.38
N ASN A 65 13.25 2.43 -2.47
CA ASN A 65 13.40 1.53 -1.34
C ASN A 65 13.23 2.34 -0.06
N ALA A 66 12.22 2.01 0.74
CA ALA A 66 11.97 2.76 1.96
C ALA A 66 11.44 1.89 3.09
N ARG A 67 11.62 2.41 4.30
CA ARG A 67 10.96 1.98 5.51
C ARG A 67 9.91 3.03 5.86
N ILE A 68 8.66 2.59 5.96
CA ILE A 68 7.52 3.40 6.31
C ILE A 68 7.06 3.04 7.71
N SER A 69 6.89 4.03 8.58
CA SER A 69 6.36 3.85 9.93
C SER A 69 5.14 4.71 10.13
N ALA A 70 4.02 4.10 10.54
CA ALA A 70 2.75 4.77 10.76
C ALA A 70 2.12 4.36 12.09
N PRO A 71 1.38 5.25 12.78
CA PRO A 71 0.64 4.91 13.99
C PRO A 71 -0.64 4.16 13.61
N VAL A 72 -0.69 2.86 13.85
CA VAL A 72 -1.86 2.01 13.60
C VAL A 72 -2.71 1.90 14.85
N HIS A 73 -4.01 2.15 14.71
CA HIS A 73 -5.03 1.79 15.67
C HIS A 73 -5.66 0.45 15.29
N ALA A 74 -6.00 -0.37 16.27
CA ALA A 74 -6.68 -1.64 16.06
C ALA A 74 -7.46 -2.05 17.31
N GLU A 75 -8.38 -3.00 17.14
CA GLU A 75 -9.00 -3.71 18.24
C GLU A 75 -8.49 -5.14 18.31
N CYS A 76 -8.20 -5.62 19.53
CA CYS A 76 -7.78 -7.01 19.70
C CYS A 76 -8.91 -7.96 19.28
N THR A 77 -8.64 -8.84 18.32
CA THR A 77 -9.64 -9.79 17.80
C THR A 77 -10.17 -10.79 18.82
N ARG A 78 -9.50 -10.93 19.98
CA ARG A 78 -9.90 -11.84 21.06
C ARG A 78 -10.60 -11.16 22.24
N CYS A 79 -10.08 -10.01 22.71
CA CYS A 79 -10.61 -9.35 23.90
C CYS A 79 -11.19 -7.96 23.63
N LEU A 80 -11.22 -7.51 22.38
CA LEU A 80 -11.78 -6.24 21.91
C LEU A 80 -11.16 -4.98 22.54
N LYS A 81 -10.05 -5.14 23.26
CA LYS A 81 -9.33 -3.98 23.83
C LYS A 81 -8.64 -3.21 22.72
N PRO A 82 -8.67 -1.86 22.77
CA PRO A 82 -8.00 -1.03 21.78
C PRO A 82 -6.48 -1.19 21.84
N ILE A 83 -5.86 -1.20 20.67
CA ILE A 83 -4.41 -1.29 20.46
C ILE A 83 -4.00 -0.03 19.70
N LYS A 84 -2.93 0.64 20.16
CA LYS A 84 -2.26 1.70 19.41
C LYS A 84 -0.77 1.39 19.42
N ARG A 85 -0.17 1.25 18.23
CA ARG A 85 1.26 0.99 18.09
C ARG A 85 1.77 1.51 16.78
N ASP A 86 3.06 1.85 16.73
CA ASP A 86 3.72 2.14 15.47
C ASP A 86 3.94 0.84 14.70
N TRP A 87 3.55 0.86 13.44
CA TRP A 87 3.71 -0.22 12.50
C TRP A 87 4.76 0.16 11.47
N THR A 88 5.74 -0.70 11.27
CA THR A 88 6.85 -0.41 10.35
C THR A 88 6.87 -1.44 9.23
N VAL A 89 6.88 -0.95 8.00
CA VAL A 89 6.87 -1.73 6.78
C VAL A 89 8.06 -1.36 5.91
N ASN A 90 8.62 -2.32 5.18
CA ASN A 90 9.61 -2.05 4.16
C ASN A 90 8.94 -2.19 2.80
N VAL A 91 9.16 -1.21 1.92
CA VAL A 91 8.59 -1.18 0.58
C VAL A 91 9.70 -1.04 -0.45
N THR A 92 9.53 -1.73 -1.58
CA THR A 92 10.33 -1.55 -2.78
C THR A 92 9.36 -1.36 -3.94
N SER A 93 9.43 -0.22 -4.62
CA SER A 93 8.53 0.12 -5.72
C SER A 93 9.29 0.69 -6.90
N PHE A 94 8.72 0.56 -8.09
CA PHE A 94 9.33 1.02 -9.32
C PHE A 94 8.56 2.22 -9.89
N PHE A 95 9.32 3.25 -10.31
CA PHE A 95 8.81 4.44 -10.97
C PHE A 95 9.41 4.50 -12.38
N PRO A 96 8.72 4.01 -13.41
CA PRO A 96 9.23 3.97 -14.77
C PRO A 96 9.41 5.37 -15.35
N TYR A 97 10.45 5.58 -16.17
CA TYR A 97 10.53 6.75 -17.01
C TYR A 97 9.52 6.60 -18.16
N GLU A 98 8.78 7.66 -18.45
CA GLU A 98 7.90 7.66 -19.62
C GLU A 98 8.73 7.46 -20.89
N ASP A 99 8.48 6.34 -21.59
CA ASP A 99 9.00 6.12 -22.92
C ASP A 99 8.37 7.13 -23.89
N LYS A 100 9.16 8.07 -24.40
CA LYS A 100 8.73 9.02 -25.43
C LYS A 100 8.27 8.32 -26.73
N SER A 101 8.45 7.00 -26.83
CA SER A 101 8.01 6.19 -27.96
C SER A 101 6.55 5.74 -27.87
N ALA A 102 5.98 5.60 -26.67
CA ALA A 102 4.60 5.18 -26.47
C ALA A 102 3.55 6.26 -26.81
N SER A 103 3.92 7.55 -26.79
CA SER A 103 3.00 8.66 -27.10
C SER A 103 2.70 8.85 -28.57
N VAL A 104 3.34 8.13 -29.50
CA VAL A 104 3.15 8.28 -30.96
C VAL A 104 2.09 7.31 -31.52
N ALA A 105 1.69 6.29 -30.79
CA ALA A 105 0.74 5.27 -31.26
C ALA A 105 -0.75 5.65 -31.16
N SER A 106 -1.11 6.78 -30.53
CA SER A 106 -2.51 7.24 -30.37
C SER A 106 -2.95 8.33 -31.35
N GLY A 107 -2.36 8.43 -32.52
CA GLY A 107 -2.70 9.45 -33.50
C GLY A 107 -2.72 8.97 -34.94
N LYS A 108 -3.93 8.75 -35.47
CA LYS A 108 -4.36 8.69 -36.89
C LYS A 108 -4.69 7.31 -37.46
N GLY A 109 -5.99 6.98 -37.34
CA GLY A 109 -6.67 6.19 -38.36
C GLY A 109 -6.61 6.89 -39.72
N GLY A 110 -5.95 6.28 -40.69
CA GLY A 110 -5.96 6.61 -42.10
C GLY A 110 -6.40 5.40 -42.88
N LYS A 111 -7.63 5.45 -43.45
CA LYS A 111 -8.17 4.48 -44.41
C LYS A 111 -7.28 4.34 -45.63
N ASN A 112 -6.94 3.14 -46.09
CA ASN A 112 -7.32 2.57 -47.38
C ASN A 112 -6.55 1.29 -47.73
N GLY A 113 -7.29 0.23 -48.12
CA GLY A 113 -7.06 -0.47 -49.37
C GLY A 113 -6.56 -1.91 -49.35
N LYS A 114 -7.52 -2.85 -49.43
CA LYS A 114 -7.50 -4.09 -50.22
C LYS A 114 -6.44 -5.18 -50.00
N GLY A 115 -6.95 -6.33 -49.57
CA GLY A 115 -6.74 -7.61 -50.27
C GLY A 115 -5.74 -8.56 -49.63
N GLY A 116 -6.23 -9.68 -49.10
CA GLY A 116 -5.55 -10.96 -49.25
C GLY A 116 -5.11 -11.68 -47.96
N VAL A 117 -5.74 -12.82 -47.76
CA VAL A 117 -5.28 -14.00 -46.99
C VAL A 117 -5.45 -13.92 -45.47
N LYS A 118 -6.43 -14.70 -44.99
CA LYS A 118 -6.61 -15.08 -43.60
C LYS A 118 -5.46 -15.96 -43.13
N GLU A 119 -4.59 -15.41 -42.35
CA GLU A 119 -3.87 -16.14 -41.30
C GLU A 119 -4.52 -15.68 -40.00
N GLU A 120 -5.02 -16.63 -39.20
CA GLU A 120 -5.46 -16.39 -37.85
C GLU A 120 -4.22 -16.03 -37.03
N GLU A 121 -3.87 -14.75 -37.01
CA GLU A 121 -3.03 -14.21 -35.95
C GLU A 121 -3.85 -14.34 -34.66
N VAL A 122 -3.43 -15.28 -33.83
CA VAL A 122 -3.77 -15.26 -32.41
C VAL A 122 -3.19 -13.95 -31.88
N ASP A 123 -4.06 -12.94 -31.74
CA ASP A 123 -3.78 -11.79 -30.89
C ASP A 123 -3.52 -12.34 -29.50
N ILE A 124 -2.23 -12.59 -29.24
CA ILE A 124 -1.75 -12.62 -27.87
C ILE A 124 -1.95 -11.18 -27.41
N ILE A 125 -3.08 -10.93 -26.75
CA ILE A 125 -3.24 -9.78 -25.90
C ILE A 125 -2.09 -9.94 -24.89
N ALA A 126 -0.95 -9.32 -25.18
CA ALA A 126 0.03 -8.99 -24.18
C ALA A 126 -0.78 -8.12 -23.20
N GLY A 127 -1.28 -8.74 -22.14
CA GLY A 127 -1.79 -8.00 -21.01
C GLY A 127 -0.70 -7.01 -20.68
N GLU A 128 -1.06 -5.75 -20.64
CA GLU A 128 -0.28 -4.75 -19.95
C GLU A 128 -0.22 -5.25 -18.51
N ASP A 129 0.76 -6.10 -18.21
CA ASP A 129 1.22 -6.35 -16.86
C ASP A 129 1.85 -5.03 -16.39
N GLU A 130 0.98 -4.04 -16.12
CA GLU A 130 1.32 -3.00 -15.18
C GLU A 130 1.62 -3.75 -13.88
N SER A 131 2.91 -3.91 -13.59
CA SER A 131 3.31 -4.52 -12.34
C SER A 131 2.61 -3.73 -11.24
N GLU A 132 1.84 -4.41 -10.38
CA GLU A 132 1.05 -3.78 -9.31
C GLU A 132 1.90 -2.85 -8.42
N ASP A 133 3.23 -3.01 -8.46
CA ASP A 133 4.22 -2.24 -7.71
C ASP A 133 4.85 -1.07 -8.50
N SER A 134 4.23 -0.61 -9.61
CA SER A 134 4.77 0.51 -10.40
C SER A 134 3.91 1.75 -10.28
N TYR A 135 4.57 2.91 -10.05
CA TYR A 135 3.91 4.20 -9.88
C TYR A 135 4.45 5.21 -10.91
N PRO A 136 3.58 6.01 -11.54
CA PRO A 136 4.02 6.94 -12.57
C PRO A 136 4.83 8.11 -12.00
N LEU A 137 5.85 8.53 -12.73
CA LEU A 137 6.50 9.82 -12.51
C LEU A 137 5.68 10.93 -13.15
N LEU A 138 5.64 12.09 -12.50
CA LEU A 138 4.88 13.25 -12.93
C LEU A 138 5.80 14.34 -13.50
N GLU A 139 5.19 15.26 -14.30
CA GLU A 139 5.90 16.39 -14.93
C GLU A 139 7.17 15.98 -15.69
N GLY A 140 7.04 14.94 -16.55
CA GLY A 140 8.15 14.46 -17.38
C GLY A 140 9.31 13.87 -16.60
N GLY A 141 9.01 13.17 -15.49
CA GLY A 141 10.02 12.48 -14.68
C GLY A 141 10.67 13.32 -13.59
N SER A 142 10.14 14.51 -13.30
CA SER A 142 10.73 15.42 -12.31
C SER A 142 10.19 15.21 -10.89
N TRP A 143 9.00 14.64 -10.76
CA TRP A 143 8.32 14.47 -9.49
C TRP A 143 7.80 13.03 -9.32
N ALA A 144 7.96 12.48 -8.12
CA ALA A 144 7.31 11.27 -7.66
C ALA A 144 6.27 11.66 -6.61
N ASP A 145 4.99 11.30 -6.84
CA ASP A 145 3.95 11.41 -5.83
C ASP A 145 3.79 10.05 -5.17
N ILE A 146 4.01 10.01 -3.86
CA ILE A 146 3.98 8.78 -3.07
C ILE A 146 2.65 8.55 -2.34
N GLU A 147 1.61 9.37 -2.58
CA GLU A 147 0.30 9.22 -1.91
C GLU A 147 -0.27 7.82 -2.10
N THR A 148 -0.40 7.38 -3.37
CA THR A 148 -0.96 6.07 -3.70
C THR A 148 -0.10 4.95 -3.14
N LEU A 149 1.23 5.05 -3.29
CA LEU A 149 2.17 4.07 -2.75
C LEU A 149 2.04 3.92 -1.23
N LEU A 150 1.94 5.03 -0.49
CA LEU A 150 1.74 4.98 0.97
C LEU A 150 0.42 4.31 1.35
N ARG A 151 -0.66 4.64 0.61
CA ARG A 151 -1.97 4.03 0.84
C ARG A 151 -1.93 2.53 0.59
N ASP A 152 -1.46 2.10 -0.57
CA ASP A 152 -1.44 0.70 -0.99
C ASP A 152 -0.57 -0.14 -0.04
N THR A 153 0.66 0.32 0.23
CA THR A 153 1.59 -0.36 1.15
C THR A 153 1.02 -0.49 2.56
N LEU A 154 0.43 0.57 3.10
CA LEU A 154 -0.10 0.53 4.46
C LEU A 154 -1.38 -0.32 4.54
N VAL A 155 -2.25 -0.30 3.51
CA VAL A 155 -3.45 -1.15 3.47
C VAL A 155 -3.07 -2.64 3.39
N GLU A 156 -2.12 -2.99 2.52
CA GLU A 156 -1.67 -4.38 2.34
C GLU A 156 -1.08 -4.97 3.62
N GLU A 157 -0.33 -4.16 4.35
CA GLU A 157 0.41 -4.58 5.53
C GLU A 157 -0.36 -4.42 6.86
N LEU A 158 -1.63 -3.99 6.82
CA LEU A 158 -2.44 -3.94 8.03
C LEU A 158 -2.59 -5.33 8.65
N PRO A 159 -2.50 -5.45 10.00
CA PRO A 159 -2.62 -6.74 10.65
C PRO A 159 -4.04 -7.30 10.53
N LEU A 160 -4.21 -8.45 9.86
CA LEU A 160 -5.50 -9.12 9.70
C LEU A 160 -6.08 -9.62 11.03
N GLN A 161 -5.23 -9.95 12.00
CA GLN A 161 -5.63 -10.43 13.31
C GLN A 161 -4.81 -9.73 14.41
N PRO A 162 -5.10 -8.46 14.69
CA PRO A 162 -4.38 -7.74 15.74
C PRO A 162 -4.67 -8.35 17.11
N LEU A 163 -3.61 -8.57 17.89
CA LEU A 163 -3.69 -9.07 19.26
C LEU A 163 -3.03 -8.07 20.21
N CYS A 164 -3.67 -7.81 21.37
CA CYS A 164 -3.09 -6.95 22.40
C CYS A 164 -1.81 -7.58 22.99
N LYS A 165 -1.75 -8.91 23.05
CA LYS A 165 -0.59 -9.73 23.41
C LYS A 165 -0.68 -11.09 22.71
N PRO A 166 0.45 -11.78 22.43
CA PRO A 166 0.46 -13.04 21.70
C PRO A 166 -0.37 -14.14 22.36
N ASP A 167 -0.41 -14.15 23.68
CA ASP A 167 -1.09 -15.10 24.56
C ASP A 167 -2.45 -14.59 25.08
N CYS A 168 -3.09 -13.64 24.39
CA CYS A 168 -4.38 -13.12 24.77
C CYS A 168 -5.42 -14.25 24.86
N LEU A 169 -6.03 -14.45 26.03
CA LEU A 169 -7.05 -15.47 26.28
C LEU A 169 -8.42 -15.09 25.72
N GLY A 170 -8.65 -13.80 25.48
CA GLY A 170 -9.89 -13.28 24.92
C GLY A 170 -10.99 -13.11 25.96
N LEU A 171 -12.23 -13.07 25.45
CA LEU A 171 -13.44 -12.99 26.26
C LEU A 171 -14.10 -14.36 26.39
N CYS A 172 -14.73 -14.61 27.50
CA CYS A 172 -15.58 -15.80 27.70
C CYS A 172 -16.76 -15.76 26.72
N SER A 173 -16.95 -16.82 25.94
CA SER A 173 -18.03 -16.92 24.95
C SER A 173 -19.44 -16.94 25.54
N GLN A 174 -19.59 -17.23 26.86
CA GLN A 174 -20.88 -17.32 27.53
C GLN A 174 -21.30 -15.99 28.18
N CYS A 175 -20.38 -15.32 28.86
CA CYS A 175 -20.70 -14.13 29.65
C CYS A 175 -19.92 -12.88 29.29
N GLY A 176 -18.92 -12.98 28.37
CA GLY A 176 -18.11 -11.84 27.96
C GLY A 176 -17.03 -11.40 28.97
N ALA A 177 -16.82 -12.15 30.06
CA ALA A 177 -15.75 -11.84 31.02
C ALA A 177 -14.37 -11.94 30.36
N ASP A 178 -13.46 -11.04 30.73
CA ASP A 178 -12.09 -11.02 30.20
C ASP A 178 -11.27 -12.14 30.85
N LEU A 179 -10.94 -13.16 30.07
CA LEU A 179 -10.15 -14.31 30.52
C LEU A 179 -8.68 -13.96 30.79
N ASN A 180 -8.22 -12.78 30.39
CA ASN A 180 -6.88 -12.31 30.76
C ASN A 180 -6.83 -11.79 32.19
N GLU A 181 -7.97 -11.38 32.76
CA GLU A 181 -8.10 -10.92 34.17
C GLU A 181 -8.44 -12.08 35.09
N ASP A 182 -9.23 -13.04 34.61
CA ASP A 182 -9.62 -14.25 35.32
C ASP A 182 -9.40 -15.49 34.46
N PRO A 183 -8.16 -16.01 34.40
CA PRO A 183 -7.82 -17.19 33.59
C PRO A 183 -8.52 -18.47 34.01
N ASP A 184 -8.92 -18.59 35.29
CA ASP A 184 -9.60 -19.74 35.85
C ASP A 184 -11.13 -19.67 35.75
N HIS A 185 -11.62 -18.61 35.05
CA HIS A 185 -13.05 -18.42 34.83
C HIS A 185 -13.66 -19.58 34.09
N HIS A 186 -14.69 -20.19 34.66
CA HIS A 186 -15.42 -21.30 34.06
C HIS A 186 -16.93 -21.20 34.36
N HIS A 187 -17.70 -21.92 33.56
CA HIS A 187 -19.13 -22.06 33.74
C HIS A 187 -19.47 -23.53 33.86
N ASP A 188 -20.35 -23.86 34.81
CA ASP A 188 -20.95 -25.19 34.86
C ASP A 188 -21.96 -25.33 33.72
N VAL A 189 -21.49 -25.84 32.58
CA VAL A 189 -22.32 -26.07 31.39
C VAL A 189 -23.02 -27.43 31.55
N THR A 190 -24.20 -27.42 32.13
CA THR A 190 -25.08 -28.60 32.04
C THR A 190 -25.79 -28.54 30.67
N ASP A 191 -25.41 -29.41 29.74
CA ASP A 191 -26.15 -29.55 28.49
C ASP A 191 -27.54 -30.11 28.82
N ILE A 192 -28.54 -29.23 28.71
CA ILE A 192 -29.94 -29.58 29.02
C ILE A 192 -30.47 -30.76 28.20
N ARG A 193 -29.80 -31.13 27.10
CA ARG A 193 -30.14 -32.31 26.29
C ARG A 193 -29.79 -33.63 27.00
N PHE A 194 -28.92 -33.59 28.00
CA PHE A 194 -28.50 -34.73 28.80
C PHE A 194 -28.93 -34.62 30.26
N ALA A 195 -29.71 -33.61 30.64
CA ALA A 195 -30.33 -33.50 31.93
C ALA A 195 -31.54 -34.46 31.98
N ALA A 196 -31.37 -35.65 32.55
CA ALA A 196 -32.43 -36.61 32.77
C ALA A 196 -33.19 -36.28 34.05
#